data_640bd02044a6824b008b2ceff3908012
#
_entry.id   640bd02044a6824b008b2ceff3908012
#
_cell.length_a   1.000
_cell.length_b   1.000
_cell.length_c   1.000
_cell.angle_alpha   90.00
_cell.angle_beta   90.00
_cell.angle_gamma   90.00
#
_symmetry.space_group_name_H-M   'P 1'
#
loop_
_entity.id
_entity.type
_entity.pdbx_description
1 polymer ?
#
loop_
_entity_poly.entity_id
_entity_poly.type
_entity_poly.pdbx_seq_one_letter_code
_entity_poly.pdbx_strand_id
1 'polypeptide(L)'
;MYKRQELDALRLSLRLLSYLPDNNHSLAPFSNSFGSLDEKVEEEEVLLEKTFSNPVTGFNTPLDMRLFLQQIVDHGDYFEIQPSRARQVITAFARLGGHVAGFVCNNSAFNSGNIDVHASRKVAKFVRFCNLYNIPTVFLMDVAGFAPGSEQETLGIVQAGREMMDSIICLLYTSPSPRDRLL
;
A
#
# COMPACT_ATOMS: atom_id res chain seq x y z
N MET A 1 -0.34 8.81 -26.13
CA MET A 1 0.69 8.37 -25.17
C MET A 1 0.49 6.92 -24.78
N TYR A 2 0.49 6.02 -25.77
CA TYR A 2 0.23 4.58 -25.62
C TYR A 2 1.27 3.81 -26.43
N LYS A 3 2.50 3.77 -25.90
CA LYS A 3 3.55 2.90 -26.47
C LYS A 3 4.25 2.14 -25.36
N ARG A 4 3.48 1.47 -24.52
CA ARG A 4 4.01 0.28 -23.89
C ARG A 4 3.96 -0.81 -24.93
N GLN A 5 5.13 -1.26 -25.36
CA GLN A 5 5.25 -2.36 -26.29
C GLN A 5 4.57 -3.60 -25.70
N GLU A 6 4.04 -4.48 -26.51
CA GLU A 6 3.38 -5.72 -26.05
C GLU A 6 4.24 -6.51 -25.05
N LEU A 7 5.55 -6.52 -25.26
CA LEU A 7 6.51 -7.15 -24.37
C LEU A 7 6.52 -6.55 -22.95
N ASP A 8 6.35 -5.24 -22.82
CA ASP A 8 6.30 -4.58 -21.51
C ASP A 8 4.99 -4.93 -20.79
N ALA A 9 3.89 -5.02 -21.53
CA ALA A 9 2.60 -5.47 -20.98
C ALA A 9 2.69 -6.92 -20.46
N LEU A 10 3.31 -7.81 -21.23
CA LEU A 10 3.53 -9.20 -20.82
C LEU A 10 4.43 -9.29 -19.57
N ARG A 11 5.54 -8.54 -19.53
CA ARG A 11 6.43 -8.51 -18.36
C ARG A 11 5.71 -8.01 -17.11
N LEU A 12 4.91 -6.94 -17.22
CA LEU A 12 4.12 -6.42 -16.11
C LEU A 12 3.07 -7.43 -15.65
N SER A 13 2.42 -8.14 -16.58
CA SER A 13 1.46 -9.18 -16.25
C SER A 13 2.10 -10.34 -15.51
N LEU A 14 3.24 -10.84 -15.99
CA LEU A 14 4.00 -11.90 -15.33
C LEU A 14 4.48 -11.46 -13.94
N ARG A 15 4.94 -10.21 -13.81
CA ARG A 15 5.35 -9.66 -12.53
C ARG A 15 4.18 -9.56 -11.55
N LEU A 16 3.00 -9.12 -12.00
CA LEU A 16 1.80 -9.12 -11.17
C LEU A 16 1.43 -10.54 -10.72
N LEU A 17 1.42 -11.49 -11.65
CA LEU A 17 1.09 -12.90 -11.36
C LEU A 17 2.06 -13.52 -10.35
N SER A 18 3.32 -13.07 -10.29
CA SER A 18 4.28 -13.57 -9.30
C SER A 18 3.94 -13.21 -7.85
N TYR A 19 3.02 -12.28 -7.61
CA TYR A 19 2.50 -11.94 -6.28
C TYR A 19 1.18 -12.63 -5.95
N LEU A 20 0.50 -13.20 -6.95
CA LEU A 20 -0.84 -13.74 -6.76
C LEU A 20 -0.80 -15.26 -6.58
N PRO A 21 -1.68 -15.83 -5.73
CA PRO A 21 -1.88 -17.25 -5.67
C PRO A 21 -2.59 -17.75 -6.93
N ASP A 22 -2.51 -19.04 -7.21
CA ASP A 22 -3.18 -19.68 -8.35
C ASP A 22 -4.72 -19.58 -8.27
N ASN A 23 -5.25 -19.51 -7.06
CA ASN A 23 -6.68 -19.34 -6.79
C ASN A 23 -6.89 -18.76 -5.39
N ASN A 24 -8.14 -18.45 -5.05
CA ASN A 24 -8.49 -17.83 -3.77
C ASN A 24 -8.48 -18.79 -2.56
N HIS A 25 -8.19 -20.07 -2.76
CA HIS A 25 -8.02 -21.07 -1.69
C HIS A 25 -6.56 -21.37 -1.40
N SER A 26 -5.66 -20.96 -2.30
CA SER A 26 -4.22 -21.12 -2.15
C SER A 26 -3.60 -19.93 -1.43
N LEU A 27 -2.50 -20.18 -0.73
CA LEU A 27 -1.69 -19.09 -0.18
C LEU A 27 -0.89 -18.41 -1.30
N ALA A 28 -0.62 -17.12 -1.12
CA ALA A 28 0.27 -16.37 -2.01
C ALA A 28 1.67 -17.01 -2.06
N PRO A 29 2.37 -16.96 -3.20
CA PRO A 29 3.65 -17.63 -3.37
C PRO A 29 4.71 -17.08 -2.41
N PHE A 30 5.33 -17.97 -1.66
CA PHE A 30 6.43 -17.64 -0.75
C PHE A 30 7.77 -17.59 -1.51
N SER A 31 8.63 -16.64 -1.18
CA SER A 31 9.99 -16.54 -1.73
C SER A 31 11.02 -16.81 -0.64
N ASN A 32 11.92 -17.76 -0.87
CA ASN A 32 13.06 -17.99 0.03
C ASN A 32 14.20 -16.98 -0.15
N SER A 33 14.08 -16.07 -1.10
CA SER A 33 15.08 -15.04 -1.38
C SER A 33 14.76 -13.78 -0.58
N PHE A 34 14.87 -13.87 0.73
CA PHE A 34 14.85 -12.69 1.62
C PHE A 34 16.18 -12.63 2.37
N GLY A 35 16.74 -11.43 2.53
CA GLY A 35 17.94 -11.23 3.36
C GLY A 35 17.62 -11.49 4.83
N SER A 36 18.65 -11.77 5.64
CA SER A 36 18.48 -11.87 7.09
C SER A 36 17.81 -10.60 7.62
N LEU A 37 16.69 -10.79 8.31
CA LEU A 37 15.96 -9.65 8.91
C LEU A 37 16.83 -8.90 9.92
N ASP A 38 17.72 -9.62 10.61
CA ASP A 38 18.55 -9.06 11.69
C ASP A 38 19.67 -8.13 11.18
N GLU A 39 20.27 -8.42 10.02
CA GLU A 39 21.30 -7.56 9.41
C GLU A 39 20.73 -6.28 8.79
N LYS A 40 19.49 -6.32 8.33
CA LYS A 40 18.84 -5.15 7.73
C LYS A 40 18.34 -4.13 8.76
N VAL A 41 17.91 -4.58 9.94
CA VAL A 41 17.28 -3.71 10.93
C VAL A 41 18.23 -2.59 11.37
N GLU A 42 19.51 -2.87 11.61
CA GLU A 42 20.47 -1.86 12.09
C GLU A 42 20.81 -0.80 11.01
N GLU A 43 21.00 -1.22 9.75
CA GLU A 43 21.28 -0.30 8.64
C GLU A 43 20.03 0.52 8.25
N GLU A 44 18.85 -0.09 8.31
CA GLU A 44 17.58 0.54 8.00
C GLU A 44 17.14 1.54 9.08
N GLU A 45 17.40 1.26 10.37
CA GLU A 45 17.13 2.17 11.48
C GLU A 45 17.91 3.48 11.31
N VAL A 46 19.19 3.41 10.98
CA VAL A 46 20.04 4.57 10.69
C VAL A 46 19.56 5.35 9.47
N LEU A 47 19.07 4.67 8.45
CA LEU A 47 18.59 5.31 7.22
C LEU A 47 17.22 5.98 7.44
N LEU A 48 16.34 5.34 8.20
CA LEU A 48 15.07 5.90 8.63
C LEU A 48 15.27 7.14 9.50
N GLU A 49 16.16 7.07 10.50
CA GLU A 49 16.52 8.23 11.30
C GLU A 49 17.03 9.39 10.45
N LYS A 50 17.91 9.16 9.49
CA LYS A 50 18.41 10.20 8.58
C LYS A 50 17.31 10.79 7.70
N THR A 51 16.34 9.97 7.28
CA THR A 51 15.22 10.42 6.45
C THR A 51 14.24 11.29 7.25
N PHE A 52 13.98 10.95 8.51
CA PHE A 52 13.04 11.67 9.37
C PHE A 52 13.69 12.76 10.23
N SER A 53 15.00 12.69 10.51
CA SER A 53 15.73 13.62 11.36
C SER A 53 16.38 14.76 10.59
N ASN A 54 15.78 15.26 9.49
CA ASN A 54 16.33 16.45 8.86
C ASN A 54 16.14 17.68 9.80
N PRO A 55 17.23 18.18 10.43
CA PRO A 55 17.13 19.22 11.44
C PRO A 55 16.69 20.57 10.89
N VAL A 56 16.72 20.75 9.55
CA VAL A 56 16.38 22.01 8.90
C VAL A 56 14.89 22.09 8.56
N THR A 57 14.25 20.98 8.28
CA THR A 57 12.87 20.94 7.78
C THR A 57 11.87 20.33 8.77
N GLY A 58 12.37 19.58 9.76
CA GLY A 58 11.52 18.91 10.75
C GLY A 58 10.52 17.92 10.13
N PHE A 59 9.57 17.47 10.92
CA PHE A 59 8.49 16.54 10.50
C PHE A 59 7.46 17.17 9.52
N ASN A 60 7.63 18.43 9.14
CA ASN A 60 6.70 19.16 8.27
C ASN A 60 7.02 19.06 6.76
N THR A 61 8.04 18.27 6.38
CA THR A 61 8.39 18.11 4.96
C THR A 61 7.55 17.00 4.34
N PRO A 62 6.86 17.26 3.21
CA PRO A 62 6.16 16.21 2.49
C PRO A 62 7.12 15.07 2.12
N LEU A 63 6.83 13.86 2.57
CA LEU A 63 7.62 12.67 2.29
C LEU A 63 7.00 11.87 1.15
N ASP A 64 7.81 11.46 0.15
CA ASP A 64 7.37 10.44 -0.79
C ASP A 64 7.45 9.07 -0.10
N MET A 65 6.30 8.54 0.28
CA MET A 65 6.19 7.25 0.98
C MET A 65 6.75 6.06 0.19
N ARG A 66 7.04 6.24 -1.11
CA ARG A 66 7.73 5.22 -1.90
C ARG A 66 9.14 4.95 -1.40
N LEU A 67 9.84 6.00 -0.93
CA LEU A 67 11.18 5.85 -0.37
C LEU A 67 11.15 5.00 0.90
N PHE A 68 10.17 5.25 1.76
CA PHE A 68 9.97 4.46 2.97
C PHE A 68 9.58 3.01 2.64
N LEU A 69 8.65 2.82 1.70
CA LEU A 69 8.22 1.49 1.29
C LEU A 69 9.39 0.65 0.75
N GLN A 70 10.28 1.26 -0.04
CA GLN A 70 11.48 0.57 -0.55
C GLN A 70 12.41 0.07 0.55
N GLN A 71 12.45 0.74 1.70
CA GLN A 71 13.32 0.36 2.81
C GLN A 71 12.77 -0.83 3.59
N ILE A 72 11.45 -0.95 3.76
CA ILE A 72 10.83 -1.98 4.59
C ILE A 72 10.51 -3.28 3.84
N VAL A 73 10.45 -3.25 2.51
CA VAL A 73 10.13 -4.45 1.72
C VAL A 73 11.38 -5.21 1.30
N ASP A 74 11.23 -6.50 1.02
CA ASP A 74 12.34 -7.34 0.59
C ASP A 74 12.97 -6.80 -0.69
N HIS A 75 14.30 -6.62 -0.66
CA HIS A 75 15.11 -6.10 -1.78
C HIS A 75 14.66 -4.72 -2.32
N GLY A 76 13.83 -3.98 -1.60
CA GLY A 76 13.25 -2.73 -2.07
C GLY A 76 12.31 -2.90 -3.27
N ASP A 77 11.87 -4.16 -3.56
CA ASP A 77 11.05 -4.46 -4.74
C ASP A 77 9.57 -4.48 -4.39
N TYR A 78 8.81 -3.63 -5.07
CA TYR A 78 7.35 -3.58 -4.96
C TYR A 78 6.70 -3.33 -6.32
N PHE A 79 5.46 -3.75 -6.47
CA PHE A 79 4.65 -3.58 -7.68
C PHE A 79 3.49 -2.63 -7.40
N GLU A 80 3.64 -1.35 -7.79
CA GLU A 80 2.60 -0.34 -7.59
C GLU A 80 1.45 -0.50 -8.59
N ILE A 81 0.23 -0.52 -8.08
CA ILE A 81 -1.01 -0.58 -8.86
C ILE A 81 -1.51 0.84 -9.13
N GLN A 82 -1.74 1.16 -10.39
CA GLN A 82 -2.22 2.47 -10.85
C GLN A 82 -1.38 3.67 -10.34
N PRO A 83 -0.06 3.71 -10.60
CA PRO A 83 0.83 4.73 -10.05
C PRO A 83 0.50 6.16 -10.47
N SER A 84 -0.18 6.34 -11.60
CA SER A 84 -0.56 7.65 -12.14
C SER A 84 -1.93 8.13 -11.67
N ARG A 85 -2.72 7.27 -10.99
CA ARG A 85 -4.07 7.62 -10.51
C ARG A 85 -4.05 7.83 -9.00
N ALA A 86 -4.68 8.90 -8.53
CA ALA A 86 -4.77 9.25 -7.11
C ALA A 86 -3.40 9.06 -6.42
N ARG A 87 -2.42 9.87 -6.81
CA ARG A 87 -1.00 9.75 -6.42
C ARG A 87 -0.76 9.99 -4.92
N GLN A 88 -1.71 10.62 -4.23
CA GLN A 88 -1.73 10.80 -2.79
C GLN A 88 -1.95 9.49 -2.01
N VAL A 89 -2.29 8.40 -2.71
CA VAL A 89 -2.35 7.06 -2.14
C VAL A 89 -1.61 6.07 -3.03
N ILE A 90 -0.70 5.34 -2.45
CA ILE A 90 0.04 4.24 -3.07
C ILE A 90 -0.67 2.94 -2.72
N THR A 91 -0.93 2.12 -3.70
CA THR A 91 -1.39 0.73 -3.53
C THR A 91 -0.40 -0.18 -4.23
N ALA A 92 0.20 -1.10 -3.51
CA ALA A 92 1.27 -1.93 -4.05
C ALA A 92 1.25 -3.36 -3.50
N PHE A 93 1.78 -4.30 -4.28
CA PHE A 93 2.18 -5.61 -3.79
C PHE A 93 3.68 -5.61 -3.54
N ALA A 94 4.09 -6.18 -2.43
CA ALA A 94 5.50 -6.40 -2.11
C ALA A 94 5.66 -7.67 -1.28
N ARG A 95 6.91 -8.03 -1.00
CA ARG A 95 7.22 -9.10 -0.06
C ARG A 95 7.84 -8.55 1.21
N LEU A 96 7.49 -9.19 2.31
CA LEU A 96 8.02 -8.92 3.63
C LEU A 96 8.40 -10.24 4.28
N GLY A 97 9.70 -10.48 4.44
CA GLY A 97 10.20 -11.77 4.92
C GLY A 97 9.78 -12.93 4.02
N GLY A 98 9.77 -12.74 2.70
CA GLY A 98 9.35 -13.73 1.69
C GLY A 98 7.84 -13.85 1.49
N HIS A 99 7.01 -13.33 2.39
CA HIS A 99 5.55 -13.37 2.30
C HIS A 99 5.01 -12.20 1.47
N VAL A 100 4.05 -12.46 0.60
CA VAL A 100 3.36 -11.42 -0.15
C VAL A 100 2.40 -10.66 0.75
N ALA A 101 2.46 -9.33 0.68
CA ALA A 101 1.52 -8.44 1.32
C ALA A 101 1.08 -7.32 0.36
N GLY A 102 -0.15 -6.86 0.53
CA GLY A 102 -0.65 -5.63 -0.08
C GLY A 102 -0.33 -4.43 0.81
N PHE A 103 0.19 -3.37 0.22
CA PHE A 103 0.51 -2.14 0.93
C PHE A 103 -0.41 -1.02 0.48
N VAL A 104 -0.99 -0.32 1.43
CA VAL A 104 -1.77 0.90 1.23
C VAL A 104 -1.09 2.00 2.01
N CYS A 105 -0.50 2.96 1.31
CA CYS A 105 0.29 4.01 1.94
C CYS A 105 -0.24 5.38 1.51
N ASN A 106 -0.35 6.33 2.45
CA ASN A 106 -0.56 7.73 2.11
C ASN A 106 0.75 8.34 1.62
N ASN A 107 0.67 9.23 0.64
CA ASN A 107 1.82 9.93 0.09
C ASN A 107 1.62 11.43 0.25
N SER A 108 2.21 11.99 1.29
CA SER A 108 2.09 13.41 1.61
C SER A 108 2.76 14.34 0.59
N ALA A 109 3.66 13.82 -0.26
CA ALA A 109 4.24 14.56 -1.38
C ALA A 109 3.20 14.97 -2.45
N PHE A 110 2.01 14.36 -2.43
CA PHE A 110 0.92 14.69 -3.34
C PHE A 110 -0.34 15.06 -2.54
N ASN A 111 -0.87 16.25 -2.82
CA ASN A 111 -2.09 16.77 -2.19
C ASN A 111 -2.09 16.62 -0.64
N SER A 112 -0.91 16.75 -0.02
CA SER A 112 -0.69 16.57 1.42
C SER A 112 -1.20 15.22 1.96
N GLY A 113 -1.25 14.20 1.13
CA GLY A 113 -1.79 12.88 1.48
C GLY A 113 -3.30 12.83 1.71
N ASN A 114 -4.05 13.93 1.44
CA ASN A 114 -5.50 13.98 1.66
C ASN A 114 -6.25 12.98 0.80
N ILE A 115 -7.21 12.30 1.40
CA ILE A 115 -8.00 11.27 0.74
C ILE A 115 -9.20 11.92 0.03
N ASP A 116 -9.19 11.93 -1.30
CA ASP A 116 -10.31 12.34 -2.13
C ASP A 116 -11.17 11.14 -2.57
N VAL A 117 -12.20 11.39 -3.35
CA VAL A 117 -13.10 10.35 -3.91
C VAL A 117 -12.32 9.30 -4.71
N HIS A 118 -11.33 9.72 -5.50
CA HIS A 118 -10.56 8.82 -6.33
C HIS A 118 -9.60 7.96 -5.50
N ALA A 119 -8.97 8.54 -4.48
CA ALA A 119 -8.13 7.82 -3.53
C ALA A 119 -8.94 6.78 -2.76
N SER A 120 -10.10 7.17 -2.21
CA SER A 120 -11.01 6.26 -1.50
C SER A 120 -11.40 5.05 -2.35
N ARG A 121 -11.81 5.28 -3.59
CA ARG A 121 -12.19 4.19 -4.53
C ARG A 121 -10.99 3.33 -4.94
N LYS A 122 -9.79 3.92 -5.09
CA LYS A 122 -8.55 3.18 -5.38
C LYS A 122 -8.23 2.23 -4.24
N VAL A 123 -8.25 2.72 -2.99
CA VAL A 123 -8.04 1.90 -1.78
C VAL A 123 -9.08 0.81 -1.68
N ALA A 124 -10.37 1.15 -1.76
CA ALA A 124 -11.45 0.17 -1.63
C ALA A 124 -11.33 -0.97 -2.64
N LYS A 125 -11.01 -0.64 -3.89
CA LYS A 125 -10.81 -1.66 -4.94
C LYS A 125 -9.62 -2.56 -4.64
N PHE A 126 -8.49 -2.00 -4.21
CA PHE A 126 -7.28 -2.74 -3.92
C PHE A 126 -7.44 -3.65 -2.70
N VAL A 127 -8.03 -3.14 -1.63
CA VAL A 127 -8.28 -3.89 -0.40
C VAL A 127 -9.22 -5.07 -0.65
N ARG A 128 -10.32 -4.86 -1.40
CA ARG A 128 -11.22 -5.95 -1.81
C ARG A 128 -10.51 -7.01 -2.64
N PHE A 129 -9.59 -6.60 -3.51
CA PHE A 129 -8.78 -7.53 -4.29
C PHE A 129 -7.85 -8.36 -3.39
N CYS A 130 -7.15 -7.72 -2.45
CA CYS A 130 -6.31 -8.43 -1.48
C CYS A 130 -7.14 -9.43 -0.65
N ASN A 131 -8.32 -9.02 -0.19
CA ASN A 131 -9.21 -9.88 0.58
C ASN A 131 -9.69 -11.10 -0.23
N LEU A 132 -10.00 -10.91 -1.52
CA LEU A 132 -10.42 -12.01 -2.42
C LEU A 132 -9.35 -13.09 -2.55
N TYR A 133 -8.08 -12.71 -2.54
CA TYR A 133 -6.94 -13.64 -2.69
C TYR A 133 -6.25 -13.96 -1.37
N ASN A 134 -6.85 -13.63 -0.23
CA ASN A 134 -6.29 -13.85 1.10
C ASN A 134 -4.88 -13.26 1.28
N ILE A 135 -4.61 -12.12 0.66
CA ILE A 135 -3.35 -11.40 0.79
C ILE A 135 -3.47 -10.44 1.97
N PRO A 136 -2.63 -10.56 3.00
CA PRO A 136 -2.63 -9.64 4.13
C PRO A 136 -2.32 -8.22 3.66
N THR A 137 -2.97 -7.24 4.29
CA THR A 137 -2.82 -5.83 3.89
C THR A 137 -2.21 -5.02 5.02
N VAL A 138 -1.14 -4.31 4.70
CA VAL A 138 -0.43 -3.38 5.60
C VAL A 138 -0.82 -1.95 5.22
N PHE A 139 -1.20 -1.17 6.22
CA PHE A 139 -1.54 0.25 6.07
C PHE A 139 -0.44 1.11 6.68
N LEU A 140 0.15 1.99 5.87
CA LEU A 140 1.10 3.02 6.30
C LEU A 140 0.39 4.37 6.18
N MET A 141 -0.09 4.86 7.33
CA MET A 141 -0.98 6.04 7.38
C MET A 141 -0.20 7.28 7.80
N ASP A 142 -0.13 8.24 6.87
CA ASP A 142 0.35 9.60 7.10
C ASP A 142 -0.62 10.57 6.41
N VAL A 143 -1.77 10.81 7.03
CA VAL A 143 -2.88 11.54 6.42
C VAL A 143 -3.46 12.56 7.38
N ALA A 144 -3.69 13.79 6.87
CA ALA A 144 -4.40 14.83 7.59
C ALA A 144 -5.92 14.55 7.67
N GLY A 145 -6.47 13.82 6.68
CA GLY A 145 -7.89 13.49 6.62
C GLY A 145 -8.44 13.36 5.20
N PHE A 146 -9.75 13.43 5.09
CA PHE A 146 -10.43 13.53 3.80
C PHE A 146 -10.31 14.93 3.20
N ALA A 147 -10.21 14.99 1.87
CA ALA A 147 -10.15 16.25 1.15
C ALA A 147 -11.46 17.04 1.37
N PRO A 148 -11.42 18.28 1.90
CA PRO A 148 -12.60 19.10 2.07
C PRO A 148 -13.00 19.78 0.76
N GLY A 149 -14.24 20.25 0.70
CA GLY A 149 -14.74 21.14 -0.36
C GLY A 149 -15.99 20.61 -1.05
N SER A 150 -16.78 21.56 -1.55
CA SER A 150 -18.07 21.29 -2.21
C SER A 150 -17.95 20.43 -3.46
N GLU A 151 -16.82 20.48 -4.13
CA GLU A 151 -16.53 19.60 -5.27
C GLU A 151 -16.47 18.12 -4.81
N GLN A 152 -15.76 17.82 -3.73
CA GLN A 152 -15.64 16.48 -3.19
C GLN A 152 -16.97 15.98 -2.64
N GLU A 153 -17.76 16.86 -2.04
CA GLU A 153 -19.12 16.54 -1.57
C GLU A 153 -20.03 16.19 -2.74
N THR A 154 -19.99 16.99 -3.81
CA THR A 154 -20.76 16.71 -5.04
C THR A 154 -20.35 15.41 -5.71
N LEU A 155 -19.06 15.06 -5.70
CA LEU A 155 -18.53 13.81 -6.22
C LEU A 155 -18.82 12.60 -5.33
N GLY A 156 -19.37 12.80 -4.13
CA GLY A 156 -19.80 11.77 -3.20
C GLY A 156 -18.66 11.24 -2.31
N ILE A 157 -17.87 12.13 -1.72
CA ILE A 157 -16.76 11.77 -0.82
C ILE A 157 -17.22 10.91 0.37
N VAL A 158 -18.39 11.19 0.93
CA VAL A 158 -18.96 10.43 2.05
C VAL A 158 -19.25 8.98 1.64
N GLN A 159 -19.84 8.78 0.48
CA GLN A 159 -20.10 7.44 -0.04
C GLN A 159 -18.79 6.71 -0.37
N ALA A 160 -17.85 7.37 -1.02
CA ALA A 160 -16.56 6.77 -1.37
C ALA A 160 -15.74 6.43 -0.11
N GLY A 161 -15.80 7.28 0.91
CA GLY A 161 -15.19 7.02 2.23
C GLY A 161 -15.82 5.81 2.92
N ARG A 162 -17.15 5.71 2.89
CA ARG A 162 -17.86 4.53 3.40
C ARG A 162 -17.43 3.25 2.67
N GLU A 163 -17.40 3.27 1.34
CA GLU A 163 -16.96 2.12 0.54
C GLU A 163 -15.53 1.68 0.89
N MET A 164 -14.64 2.64 1.17
CA MET A 164 -13.28 2.37 1.62
C MET A 164 -13.27 1.73 3.01
N MET A 165 -13.99 2.31 3.97
CA MET A 165 -14.08 1.77 5.34
C MET A 165 -14.71 0.39 5.36
N ASP A 166 -15.80 0.17 4.63
CA ASP A 166 -16.45 -1.14 4.51
C ASP A 166 -15.45 -2.19 3.97
N SER A 167 -14.61 -1.81 2.99
CA SER A 167 -13.61 -2.73 2.45
C SER A 167 -12.53 -3.12 3.48
N ILE A 168 -12.15 -2.20 4.36
CA ILE A 168 -11.17 -2.42 5.43
C ILE A 168 -11.76 -3.28 6.55
N ILE A 169 -12.99 -2.98 6.97
CA ILE A 169 -13.68 -3.72 8.03
C ILE A 169 -13.93 -5.18 7.62
N CYS A 170 -14.19 -5.42 6.34
CA CYS A 170 -14.43 -6.75 5.80
C CYS A 170 -13.15 -7.56 5.55
N LEU A 171 -11.96 -7.06 5.87
CA LEU A 171 -10.72 -7.84 5.74
C LEU A 171 -10.74 -9.04 6.68
N LEU A 172 -10.56 -10.25 6.12
CA LEU A 172 -10.49 -11.49 6.90
C LEU A 172 -9.24 -11.58 7.79
N TYR A 173 -8.17 -10.87 7.43
CA TYR A 173 -6.89 -10.86 8.14
C TYR A 173 -6.66 -9.53 8.87
N THR A 174 -7.69 -8.98 9.49
CA THR A 174 -7.49 -7.94 10.49
C THR A 174 -6.94 -8.57 11.77
N SER A 175 -6.14 -7.82 12.52
CA SER A 175 -5.71 -8.27 13.85
C SER A 175 -6.94 -8.72 14.65
N PRO A 176 -6.97 -9.96 15.18
CA PRO A 176 -8.15 -10.45 15.86
C PRO A 176 -8.48 -9.54 17.05
N SER A 177 -9.73 -9.10 17.11
CA SER A 177 -10.25 -8.37 18.25
C SER A 177 -10.01 -9.22 19.52
N PRO A 178 -9.76 -8.61 20.68
CA PRO A 178 -9.73 -9.36 21.94
C PRO A 178 -10.96 -10.23 22.18
N ARG A 179 -12.10 -9.91 21.55
CA ARG A 179 -13.33 -10.71 21.59
C ARG A 179 -13.26 -11.99 20.77
N ASP A 180 -12.47 -12.03 19.71
CA ASP A 180 -12.37 -13.19 18.81
C ASP A 180 -11.44 -14.29 19.36
N ARG A 181 -10.76 -14.03 20.49
CA ARG A 181 -9.92 -15.00 21.19
C ARG A 181 -10.71 -15.87 22.18
N LEU A 182 -12.02 -15.65 22.31
CA LEU A 182 -12.87 -16.36 23.26
C LEU A 182 -13.80 -17.39 22.59
N LEU A 183 -13.61 -17.67 21.30
CA LEU A 183 -14.24 -18.75 20.55
C LEU A 183 -13.18 -19.73 20.06
#